data_b0cb66464066ac3afe40e46cd2835fa5
#
_entry.id   b0cb66464066ac3afe40e46cd2835fa5
#
_cell.length_a   1.000
_cell.length_b   1.000
_cell.length_c   1.000
_cell.angle_alpha   90.00
_cell.angle_beta   90.00
_cell.angle_gamma   90.00
#
_symmetry.space_group_name_H-M   'P 1'
#
loop_
_entity.id
_entity.type
_entity.pdbx_description
1 polymer ?
#
loop_
_entity_poly.entity_id
_entity_poly.type
_entity_poly.pdbx_seq_one_letter_code
_entity_poly.pdbx_strand_id
1 'polypeptide(L)'
;KDVEWELIEEACPIGLFEIKEDNTIAWDRDKCMTCLGCLGVMNPRGIFQPNQMLFDATDIAIGDAALGVVKTVPKVGFVTLAIDVSPKCDCAGFSDMPIVPNLGVFASTDPVAIDQACVDAVTNSPGIPGSLSDEMGVGDAGERKFDLAGAAIEGLSEQTTINTAVVNGLGTRNYELHHVEPAGREKFRFPYDERPTRQRFARMFEKFQPFPFDRHGGQGYDRLPEVDIEAVKPHDGPTGG
;
A
#
# COMPACT_ATOMS: atom_id res chain seq x y z
N LYS A 1 19.37 -9.53 26.17
CA LYS A 1 19.39 -8.21 25.48
C LYS A 1 18.74 -7.24 26.44
N ASP A 2 19.36 -6.10 26.71
CA ASP A 2 18.73 -5.03 27.47
C ASP A 2 17.59 -4.48 26.59
N VAL A 3 16.37 -4.68 27.06
CA VAL A 3 15.17 -4.20 26.40
C VAL A 3 14.83 -2.84 27.01
N GLU A 4 14.75 -1.83 26.17
CA GLU A 4 14.35 -0.48 26.57
C GLU A 4 12.83 -0.46 26.73
N TRP A 5 12.34 -0.82 27.91
CA TRP A 5 10.91 -1.02 28.19
C TRP A 5 10.09 0.25 27.98
N GLU A 6 10.63 1.42 28.33
CA GLU A 6 9.96 2.70 28.11
C GLU A 6 9.62 2.94 26.63
N LEU A 7 10.53 2.56 25.72
CA LEU A 7 10.27 2.68 24.29
C LEU A 7 9.17 1.75 23.80
N ILE A 8 8.94 0.63 24.49
CA ILE A 8 7.87 -0.30 24.15
C ILE A 8 6.51 0.29 24.52
N GLU A 9 6.40 0.85 25.72
CA GLU A 9 5.16 1.52 26.14
C GLU A 9 4.82 2.69 25.21
N GLU A 10 5.81 3.49 24.85
CA GLU A 10 5.65 4.62 23.94
C GLU A 10 5.43 4.22 22.47
N ALA A 11 5.76 2.99 22.10
CA ALA A 11 5.62 2.51 20.71
C ALA A 11 4.16 2.48 20.23
N CYS A 12 3.19 2.42 21.13
CA CYS A 12 1.78 2.49 20.77
C CYS A 12 1.25 3.92 20.91
N PRO A 13 0.83 4.59 19.83
CA PRO A 13 0.35 5.98 19.89
C PRO A 13 -0.94 6.16 20.73
N ILE A 14 -1.62 5.08 21.04
CA ILE A 14 -2.84 5.06 21.87
C ILE A 14 -2.65 4.27 23.18
N GLY A 15 -1.41 3.93 23.54
CA GLY A 15 -1.06 3.38 24.85
C GLY A 15 -1.66 2.02 25.17
N LEU A 16 -1.64 1.07 24.23
CA LEU A 16 -2.23 -0.26 24.43
C LEU A 16 -1.27 -1.30 25.04
N PHE A 17 0.00 -0.96 25.21
CA PHE A 17 0.96 -1.87 25.81
C PHE A 17 1.07 -1.62 27.31
N GLU A 18 1.09 -2.69 28.07
CA GLU A 18 1.36 -2.71 29.49
C GLU A 18 2.50 -3.70 29.75
N ILE A 19 3.56 -3.25 30.39
CA ILE A 19 4.66 -4.11 30.80
C ILE A 19 4.36 -4.63 32.18
N LYS A 20 4.31 -5.95 32.32
CA LYS A 20 4.06 -6.63 33.58
C LYS A 20 5.33 -6.82 34.35
N GLU A 21 5.20 -7.08 35.69
CA GLU A 21 6.31 -7.32 36.60
C GLU A 21 7.22 -8.50 36.21
N ASP A 22 6.69 -9.47 35.46
CA ASP A 22 7.43 -10.61 34.92
C ASP A 22 8.13 -10.32 33.57
N ASN A 23 8.17 -9.05 33.15
CA ASN A 23 8.70 -8.61 31.86
C ASN A 23 7.94 -9.19 30.65
N THR A 24 6.68 -9.51 30.79
CA THR A 24 5.80 -9.79 29.69
C THR A 24 5.04 -8.54 29.24
N ILE A 25 4.68 -8.48 27.98
CA ILE A 25 3.92 -7.37 27.41
C ILE A 25 2.46 -7.81 27.29
N ALA A 26 1.57 -7.11 28.00
CA ALA A 26 0.15 -7.23 27.75
C ALA A 26 -0.26 -6.23 26.66
N TRP A 27 -1.16 -6.66 25.81
CA TRP A 27 -1.64 -5.88 24.69
C TRP A 27 -3.16 -6.04 24.55
N ASP A 28 -3.88 -4.92 24.62
CA ASP A 28 -5.31 -4.89 24.36
C ASP A 28 -5.56 -4.96 22.85
N ARG A 29 -5.69 -6.18 22.35
CA ARG A 29 -5.85 -6.46 20.93
C ARG A 29 -7.16 -5.93 20.38
N ASP A 30 -8.21 -5.90 21.18
CA ASP A 30 -9.55 -5.51 20.71
C ASP A 30 -9.64 -4.01 20.45
N LYS A 31 -8.81 -3.22 21.11
CA LYS A 31 -8.68 -1.78 20.89
C LYS A 31 -7.63 -1.41 19.84
N CYS A 32 -6.84 -2.38 19.37
CA CYS A 32 -5.78 -2.12 18.42
C CYS A 32 -6.35 -1.70 17.06
N MET A 33 -5.99 -0.51 16.62
CA MET A 33 -6.37 0.04 15.31
C MET A 33 -5.49 -0.43 14.14
N THR A 34 -4.55 -1.31 14.39
CA THR A 34 -3.62 -1.90 13.40
C THR A 34 -2.83 -0.84 12.61
N CYS A 35 -2.42 0.26 13.25
CA CYS A 35 -1.67 1.33 12.60
C CYS A 35 -0.20 0.97 12.31
N LEU A 36 0.28 -0.17 12.79
CA LEU A 36 1.65 -0.68 12.63
C LEU A 36 2.77 0.21 13.23
N GLY A 37 2.44 1.32 13.88
CA GLY A 37 3.44 2.24 14.46
C GLY A 37 4.43 1.56 15.41
N CYS A 38 3.97 0.57 16.17
CA CYS A 38 4.82 -0.20 17.07
C CYS A 38 5.86 -1.08 16.34
N LEU A 39 5.62 -1.47 15.09
CA LEU A 39 6.57 -2.30 14.33
C LEU A 39 7.89 -1.57 14.09
N GLY A 40 7.86 -0.27 13.83
CA GLY A 40 9.07 0.54 13.63
C GLY A 40 10.00 0.54 14.84
N VAL A 41 9.45 0.40 16.04
CA VAL A 41 10.21 0.35 17.29
C VAL A 41 10.60 -1.08 17.66
N MET A 42 9.67 -2.01 17.56
CA MET A 42 9.82 -3.36 18.13
C MET A 42 10.48 -4.36 17.17
N ASN A 43 10.26 -4.25 15.85
CA ASN A 43 10.82 -5.19 14.87
C ASN A 43 12.36 -5.15 14.82
N PRO A 44 13.03 -3.98 14.74
CA PRO A 44 14.50 -3.91 14.76
C PRO A 44 15.11 -4.50 16.05
N ARG A 45 14.33 -4.55 17.13
CA ARG A 45 14.74 -5.12 18.43
C ARG A 45 14.44 -6.61 18.57
N GLY A 46 13.78 -7.20 17.58
CA GLY A 46 13.37 -8.60 17.59
C GLY A 46 12.30 -8.93 18.64
N ILE A 47 11.53 -7.93 19.09
CA ILE A 47 10.44 -8.08 20.05
C ILE A 47 9.15 -8.48 19.37
N PHE A 48 8.85 -7.82 18.26
CA PHE A 48 7.73 -8.15 17.40
C PHE A 48 8.25 -8.62 16.04
N GLN A 49 7.75 -9.76 15.61
CA GLN A 49 7.90 -10.19 14.22
C GLN A 49 6.52 -10.13 13.57
N PRO A 50 6.38 -9.42 12.44
CA PRO A 50 5.13 -9.41 11.71
C PRO A 50 4.79 -10.84 11.28
N ASN A 51 3.53 -11.21 11.44
CA ASN A 51 3.03 -12.48 10.96
C ASN A 51 2.62 -12.32 9.48
N GLN A 52 2.92 -13.28 8.62
CA GLN A 52 2.51 -13.29 7.21
C GLN A 52 1.00 -13.04 7.06
N MET A 53 0.18 -13.62 7.93
CA MET A 53 -1.27 -13.40 7.93
C MET A 53 -1.66 -11.91 8.05
N LEU A 54 -0.86 -11.09 8.73
CA LEU A 54 -1.13 -9.65 8.84
C LEU A 54 -0.96 -8.97 7.47
N PHE A 55 0.08 -9.33 6.75
CA PHE A 55 0.37 -8.75 5.43
C PHE A 55 -0.66 -9.23 4.41
N ASP A 56 -0.95 -10.53 4.38
CA ASP A 56 -1.98 -11.09 3.51
C ASP A 56 -3.34 -10.41 3.77
N ALA A 57 -3.71 -10.24 5.04
CA ALA A 57 -4.95 -9.57 5.41
C ALA A 57 -4.98 -8.08 4.99
N THR A 58 -3.84 -7.40 5.05
CA THR A 58 -3.73 -6.00 4.59
C THR A 58 -3.90 -5.92 3.08
N ASP A 59 -3.20 -6.76 2.33
CA ASP A 59 -3.28 -6.81 0.87
C ASP A 59 -4.69 -7.15 0.38
N ILE A 60 -5.35 -8.11 1.05
CA ILE A 60 -6.74 -8.46 0.77
C ILE A 60 -7.67 -7.28 1.06
N ALA A 61 -7.50 -6.62 2.21
CA ALA A 61 -8.35 -5.51 2.60
C ALA A 61 -8.24 -4.31 1.64
N ILE A 62 -7.08 -4.09 1.02
CA ILE A 62 -6.90 -3.06 -0.02
C ILE A 62 -7.80 -3.37 -1.23
N GLY A 63 -7.78 -4.62 -1.72
CA GLY A 63 -8.63 -5.05 -2.83
C GLY A 63 -10.12 -4.94 -2.53
N ASP A 64 -10.55 -5.31 -1.33
CA ASP A 64 -11.94 -5.19 -0.88
C ASP A 64 -12.39 -3.74 -0.74
N ALA A 65 -11.55 -2.89 -0.18
CA ALA A 65 -11.83 -1.46 -0.05
C ALA A 65 -12.00 -0.79 -1.41
N ALA A 66 -11.13 -1.12 -2.38
CA ALA A 66 -11.24 -0.63 -3.74
C ALA A 66 -12.57 -1.04 -4.40
N LEU A 67 -13.00 -2.30 -4.22
CA LEU A 67 -14.29 -2.78 -4.70
C LEU A 67 -15.45 -2.00 -4.08
N GLY A 68 -15.40 -1.74 -2.77
CA GLY A 68 -16.41 -0.95 -2.06
C GLY A 68 -16.59 0.44 -2.66
N VAL A 69 -15.49 1.11 -2.99
CA VAL A 69 -15.52 2.44 -3.65
C VAL A 69 -16.14 2.33 -5.04
N VAL A 70 -15.67 1.41 -5.87
CA VAL A 70 -16.12 1.27 -7.28
C VAL A 70 -17.60 0.93 -7.36
N LYS A 71 -18.11 0.08 -6.45
CA LYS A 71 -19.54 -0.26 -6.40
C LYS A 71 -20.45 0.91 -6.03
N THR A 72 -19.94 1.91 -5.34
CA THR A 72 -20.73 3.06 -4.89
C THR A 72 -20.72 4.24 -5.86
N VAL A 73 -19.81 4.25 -6.83
CA VAL A 73 -19.65 5.34 -7.79
C VAL A 73 -19.98 4.82 -9.22
N PRO A 74 -20.96 5.43 -9.92
CA PRO A 74 -21.45 4.90 -11.18
C PRO A 74 -20.47 5.03 -12.37
N LYS A 75 -19.49 5.92 -12.27
CA LYS A 75 -18.44 6.12 -13.27
C LYS A 75 -17.13 6.42 -12.61
N VAL A 76 -16.16 5.56 -12.81
CA VAL A 76 -14.81 5.70 -12.24
C VAL A 76 -13.78 5.59 -13.37
N GLY A 77 -12.75 6.40 -13.29
CA GLY A 77 -11.54 6.29 -14.09
C GLY A 77 -10.32 6.36 -13.18
N PHE A 78 -9.28 5.67 -13.56
CA PHE A 78 -8.05 5.54 -12.79
C PHE A 78 -6.89 6.15 -13.56
N VAL A 79 -6.04 6.86 -12.85
CA VAL A 79 -4.79 7.41 -13.40
C VAL A 79 -3.68 7.10 -12.41
N THR A 80 -2.64 6.45 -12.87
CA THR A 80 -1.46 6.10 -12.09
C THR A 80 -0.23 6.83 -12.65
N LEU A 81 0.48 7.53 -11.80
CA LEU A 81 1.75 8.14 -12.14
C LEU A 81 2.86 7.20 -11.70
N ALA A 82 3.41 6.43 -12.66
CA ALA A 82 4.54 5.55 -12.42
C ALA A 82 5.85 6.35 -12.54
N ILE A 83 6.04 7.27 -11.62
CA ILE A 83 7.20 8.15 -11.50
C ILE A 83 7.73 8.09 -10.06
N ASP A 84 9.02 8.27 -9.89
CA ASP A 84 9.70 8.21 -8.59
C ASP A 84 9.31 6.96 -7.78
N VAL A 85 9.28 5.81 -8.46
CA VAL A 85 8.90 4.51 -7.87
C VAL A 85 9.94 4.11 -6.84
N SER A 86 9.66 4.39 -5.59
CA SER A 86 10.55 4.11 -4.46
C SER A 86 10.33 2.70 -3.89
N PRO A 87 11.31 2.14 -3.16
CA PRO A 87 11.21 0.80 -2.61
C PRO A 87 10.20 0.69 -1.46
N LYS A 88 9.74 1.82 -0.92
CA LYS A 88 8.84 1.86 0.22
C LYS A 88 7.58 2.62 -0.10
N CYS A 89 6.47 2.17 0.53
CA CYS A 89 5.21 2.87 0.47
C CYS A 89 5.37 4.34 0.94
N ASP A 90 4.72 5.26 0.26
CA ASP A 90 4.67 6.68 0.61
C ASP A 90 4.04 6.95 2.00
N CYS A 91 3.43 5.93 2.61
CA CYS A 91 3.00 5.98 4.01
C CYS A 91 4.17 5.97 5.01
N ALA A 92 5.37 5.62 4.59
CA ALA A 92 6.58 5.73 5.39
C ALA A 92 7.02 7.21 5.48
N GLY A 93 7.47 7.64 6.66
CA GLY A 93 7.97 9.00 6.87
C GLY A 93 9.34 9.28 6.22
N PHE A 94 9.81 8.40 5.38
CA PHE A 94 11.08 8.49 4.66
C PHE A 94 10.96 7.78 3.31
N SER A 95 11.75 8.22 2.36
CA SER A 95 11.88 7.60 1.05
C SER A 95 13.35 7.29 0.77
N ASP A 96 13.57 6.39 -0.16
CA ASP A 96 14.87 6.10 -0.75
C ASP A 96 14.85 6.52 -2.22
N MET A 97 15.99 6.38 -2.89
CA MET A 97 16.03 6.67 -4.32
C MET A 97 15.12 5.72 -5.11
N PRO A 98 14.56 6.17 -6.24
CA PRO A 98 13.74 5.32 -7.09
C PRO A 98 14.46 4.05 -7.53
N ILE A 99 13.72 2.94 -7.60
CA ILE A 99 14.26 1.63 -7.99
C ILE A 99 14.28 1.42 -9.51
N VAL A 100 13.46 2.17 -10.25
CA VAL A 100 13.40 2.17 -11.72
C VAL A 100 13.28 3.61 -12.24
N PRO A 101 13.66 3.88 -13.49
CA PRO A 101 13.38 5.16 -14.14
C PRO A 101 11.88 5.48 -14.18
N ASN A 102 11.55 6.76 -14.38
CA ASN A 102 10.16 7.17 -14.57
C ASN A 102 9.55 6.48 -15.79
N LEU A 103 8.45 5.78 -15.60
CA LEU A 103 7.78 4.97 -16.61
C LEU A 103 6.64 5.70 -17.31
N GLY A 104 6.13 6.76 -16.70
CA GLY A 104 5.11 7.62 -17.28
C GLY A 104 3.78 7.62 -16.54
N VAL A 105 2.72 7.92 -17.27
CA VAL A 105 1.35 8.03 -16.73
C VAL A 105 0.47 7.00 -17.43
N PHE A 106 -0.21 6.22 -16.64
CA PHE A 106 -1.17 5.20 -17.09
C PHE A 106 -2.59 5.66 -16.77
N ALA A 107 -3.55 5.29 -17.62
CA ALA A 107 -4.95 5.55 -17.39
C ALA A 107 -5.80 4.37 -17.86
N SER A 108 -6.83 4.01 -17.08
CA SER A 108 -7.77 2.94 -17.40
C SER A 108 -9.12 3.18 -16.72
N THR A 109 -10.14 2.48 -17.18
CA THR A 109 -11.42 2.34 -16.49
C THR A 109 -11.48 1.07 -15.65
N ASP A 110 -10.49 0.19 -15.77
CA ASP A 110 -10.33 -1.03 -14.97
C ASP A 110 -9.13 -0.84 -14.02
N PRO A 111 -9.36 -0.83 -12.69
CA PRO A 111 -8.29 -0.62 -11.71
C PRO A 111 -7.29 -1.77 -11.65
N VAL A 112 -7.73 -2.98 -11.92
CA VAL A 112 -6.84 -4.16 -11.90
C VAL A 112 -5.93 -4.15 -13.13
N ALA A 113 -6.48 -3.81 -14.30
CA ALA A 113 -5.71 -3.71 -15.54
C ALA A 113 -4.61 -2.64 -15.46
N ILE A 114 -4.91 -1.48 -14.86
CA ILE A 114 -3.91 -0.41 -14.72
C ILE A 114 -2.80 -0.79 -13.75
N ASP A 115 -3.14 -1.42 -12.62
CA ASP A 115 -2.14 -1.88 -11.65
C ASP A 115 -1.27 -2.97 -12.24
N GLN A 116 -1.86 -3.96 -12.94
CA GLN A 116 -1.08 -4.98 -13.62
C GLN A 116 -0.14 -4.37 -14.67
N ALA A 117 -0.61 -3.42 -15.47
CA ALA A 117 0.22 -2.75 -16.47
C ALA A 117 1.40 -1.99 -15.83
N CYS A 118 1.17 -1.34 -14.68
CA CYS A 118 2.23 -0.67 -13.93
C CYS A 118 3.25 -1.65 -13.33
N VAL A 119 2.79 -2.77 -12.75
CA VAL A 119 3.67 -3.83 -12.23
C VAL A 119 4.52 -4.41 -13.35
N ASP A 120 3.90 -4.72 -14.50
CA ASP A 120 4.63 -5.24 -15.67
C ASP A 120 5.65 -4.23 -16.19
N ALA A 121 5.31 -2.95 -16.22
CA ALA A 121 6.22 -1.88 -16.64
C ALA A 121 7.44 -1.77 -15.70
N VAL A 122 7.23 -1.84 -14.38
CA VAL A 122 8.32 -1.86 -13.38
C VAL A 122 9.18 -3.12 -13.53
N THR A 123 8.56 -4.28 -13.69
CA THR A 123 9.25 -5.55 -13.88
C THR A 123 10.13 -5.52 -15.14
N ASN A 124 9.60 -5.02 -16.25
CA ASN A 124 10.31 -4.98 -17.54
C ASN A 124 11.31 -3.81 -17.67
N SER A 125 11.30 -2.88 -16.74
CA SER A 125 12.28 -1.77 -16.70
C SER A 125 13.61 -2.22 -16.10
N PRO A 126 14.75 -1.73 -16.59
CA PRO A 126 16.00 -1.87 -15.84
C PRO A 126 15.92 -1.07 -14.53
N GLY A 127 16.56 -1.59 -13.49
CA GLY A 127 16.73 -0.91 -12.22
C GLY A 127 17.72 0.25 -12.34
N ILE A 128 17.64 1.20 -11.41
CA ILE A 128 18.61 2.30 -11.34
C ILE A 128 19.86 1.79 -10.60
N PRO A 129 21.06 1.96 -11.17
CA PRO A 129 22.30 1.58 -10.49
C PRO A 129 22.46 2.27 -9.14
N GLY A 130 22.84 1.51 -8.11
CA GLY A 130 22.98 1.97 -6.74
C GLY A 130 21.66 2.14 -5.98
N SER A 131 20.52 1.79 -6.58
CA SER A 131 19.23 1.70 -5.89
C SER A 131 19.10 0.37 -5.15
N LEU A 132 18.06 0.26 -4.32
CA LEU A 132 17.79 -0.99 -3.61
C LEU A 132 17.58 -2.18 -4.55
N SER A 133 16.99 -1.98 -5.75
CA SER A 133 16.87 -3.05 -6.75
C SER A 133 18.23 -3.56 -7.24
N ASP A 134 19.21 -2.68 -7.38
CA ASP A 134 20.59 -3.06 -7.73
C ASP A 134 21.28 -3.77 -6.55
N GLU A 135 21.18 -3.23 -5.34
CA GLU A 135 21.74 -3.85 -4.13
C GLU A 135 21.19 -5.25 -3.84
N MET A 136 19.92 -5.46 -4.14
CA MET A 136 19.23 -6.75 -3.95
C MET A 136 19.45 -7.72 -5.13
N GLY A 137 20.15 -7.29 -6.18
CA GLY A 137 20.46 -8.12 -7.35
C GLY A 137 19.26 -8.39 -8.26
N VAL A 138 18.27 -7.50 -8.28
CA VAL A 138 17.07 -7.56 -9.12
C VAL A 138 16.98 -6.36 -10.06
N GLY A 139 18.13 -5.85 -10.48
CA GLY A 139 18.24 -4.69 -11.36
C GLY A 139 17.96 -4.98 -12.84
N ASP A 140 17.93 -6.23 -13.27
CA ASP A 140 17.71 -6.56 -14.67
C ASP A 140 16.23 -6.43 -15.08
N ALA A 141 16.00 -6.14 -16.37
CA ALA A 141 14.67 -6.13 -16.95
C ALA A 141 14.08 -7.55 -16.93
N GLY A 142 12.84 -7.70 -16.51
CA GLY A 142 12.16 -8.98 -16.34
C GLY A 142 12.17 -9.50 -14.91
N GLU A 143 12.92 -8.87 -14.00
CA GLU A 143 12.96 -9.26 -12.59
C GLU A 143 11.91 -8.54 -11.75
N ARG A 144 11.34 -9.26 -10.78
CA ARG A 144 10.28 -8.77 -9.89
C ARG A 144 10.87 -7.87 -8.80
N LYS A 145 10.83 -6.57 -9.04
CA LYS A 145 11.47 -5.57 -8.19
C LYS A 145 10.68 -5.24 -6.93
N PHE A 146 9.35 -5.25 -7.01
CA PHE A 146 8.52 -4.93 -5.85
C PHE A 146 8.65 -5.95 -4.73
N ASP A 147 8.64 -7.23 -5.03
CA ASP A 147 8.74 -8.29 -4.03
C ASP A 147 10.05 -8.26 -3.24
N LEU A 148 11.14 -7.87 -3.90
CA LEU A 148 12.48 -7.93 -3.32
C LEU A 148 12.98 -6.56 -2.85
N ALA A 149 12.73 -5.51 -3.61
CA ALA A 149 13.11 -4.15 -3.22
C ALA A 149 12.12 -3.52 -2.21
N GLY A 150 10.88 -3.99 -2.18
CA GLY A 150 9.90 -3.64 -1.14
C GLY A 150 10.13 -4.32 0.21
N ALA A 151 11.08 -5.24 0.29
CA ALA A 151 11.34 -6.17 1.39
C ALA A 151 11.81 -5.57 2.71
N ALA A 152 11.75 -4.26 2.90
CA ALA A 152 11.85 -3.71 4.24
C ALA A 152 10.64 -4.09 5.13
N ILE A 153 9.57 -4.58 4.50
CA ILE A 153 8.44 -5.25 5.15
C ILE A 153 8.30 -6.59 4.45
N GLU A 154 9.06 -7.58 4.91
CA GLU A 154 8.97 -8.94 4.40
C GLU A 154 7.51 -9.40 4.39
N GLY A 155 7.04 -9.90 3.26
CA GLY A 155 5.76 -10.56 3.13
C GLY A 155 4.64 -9.76 2.46
N LEU A 156 4.78 -8.48 2.19
CA LEU A 156 3.85 -7.76 1.31
C LEU A 156 4.06 -8.18 -0.15
N SER A 157 2.96 -8.35 -0.87
CA SER A 157 3.01 -8.68 -2.28
C SER A 157 1.92 -7.96 -3.06
N GLU A 158 2.33 -7.19 -4.07
CA GLU A 158 1.40 -6.59 -5.03
C GLU A 158 0.49 -7.63 -5.70
N GLN A 159 0.98 -8.86 -5.80
CA GLN A 159 0.21 -9.96 -6.41
C GLN A 159 -1.00 -10.35 -5.55
N THR A 160 -0.90 -10.35 -4.24
CA THR A 160 -2.02 -10.65 -3.34
C THR A 160 -3.14 -9.63 -3.49
N THR A 161 -2.81 -8.34 -3.52
CA THR A 161 -3.79 -7.27 -3.75
C THR A 161 -4.48 -7.42 -5.10
N ILE A 162 -3.71 -7.61 -6.19
CA ILE A 162 -4.25 -7.80 -7.54
C ILE A 162 -5.10 -9.07 -7.64
N ASN A 163 -4.65 -10.19 -7.04
CA ASN A 163 -5.42 -11.43 -7.01
C ASN A 163 -6.77 -11.25 -6.31
N THR A 164 -6.77 -10.60 -5.16
CA THR A 164 -8.00 -10.28 -4.42
C THR A 164 -8.95 -9.47 -5.29
N ALA A 165 -8.44 -8.44 -5.94
CA ALA A 165 -9.24 -7.59 -6.82
C ALA A 165 -9.86 -8.35 -7.99
N VAL A 166 -9.14 -9.33 -8.56
CA VAL A 166 -9.69 -10.23 -9.59
C VAL A 166 -10.75 -11.15 -9.02
N VAL A 167 -10.46 -11.81 -7.90
CA VAL A 167 -11.36 -12.80 -7.28
C VAL A 167 -12.68 -12.16 -6.83
N ASN A 168 -12.64 -10.94 -6.29
CA ASN A 168 -13.84 -10.23 -5.86
C ASN A 168 -14.59 -9.52 -7.02
N GLY A 169 -14.08 -9.63 -8.25
CA GLY A 169 -14.72 -9.11 -9.45
C GLY A 169 -14.56 -7.61 -9.68
N LEU A 170 -13.52 -7.00 -9.11
CA LEU A 170 -13.22 -5.57 -9.31
C LEU A 170 -12.76 -5.28 -10.75
N GLY A 171 -12.01 -6.18 -11.37
CA GLY A 171 -11.49 -6.01 -12.72
C GLY A 171 -10.75 -7.24 -13.25
N THR A 172 -9.93 -7.07 -14.28
CA THR A 172 -9.18 -8.15 -14.94
C THR A 172 -7.71 -7.77 -15.11
N ARG A 173 -6.82 -8.77 -15.08
CA ARG A 173 -5.40 -8.58 -15.40
C ARG A 173 -5.13 -8.35 -16.87
N ASN A 174 -6.07 -8.72 -17.74
CA ASN A 174 -5.89 -8.60 -19.19
C ASN A 174 -6.05 -7.14 -19.60
N TYR A 175 -5.06 -6.61 -20.29
CA TYR A 175 -5.08 -5.26 -20.82
C TYR A 175 -4.44 -5.19 -22.21
N GLU A 176 -4.80 -4.14 -22.96
CA GLU A 176 -4.11 -3.71 -24.16
C GLU A 176 -3.54 -2.33 -23.91
N LEU A 177 -2.22 -2.18 -24.08
CA LEU A 177 -1.53 -0.93 -23.83
C LEU A 177 -1.53 -0.06 -25.11
N HIS A 178 -2.22 1.06 -25.04
CA HIS A 178 -2.20 2.06 -26.10
C HIS A 178 -1.29 3.22 -25.74
N HIS A 179 -0.26 3.45 -26.52
CA HIS A 179 0.59 4.62 -26.35
C HIS A 179 -0.13 5.87 -26.86
N VAL A 180 -0.25 6.88 -26.00
CA VAL A 180 -0.90 8.14 -26.32
C VAL A 180 0.13 9.26 -26.36
N GLU A 181 0.26 9.88 -27.53
CA GLU A 181 1.12 11.06 -27.65
C GLU A 181 0.54 12.25 -26.89
N PRO A 182 1.37 12.97 -26.11
CA PRO A 182 0.90 14.13 -25.36
C PRO A 182 0.38 15.20 -26.32
N ALA A 183 -0.84 15.68 -26.06
CA ALA A 183 -1.36 16.84 -26.78
C ALA A 183 -0.57 18.10 -26.39
N GLY A 184 -0.49 19.08 -27.31
CA GLY A 184 0.18 20.33 -27.06
C GLY A 184 -0.35 21.07 -25.83
N ARG A 185 0.53 21.80 -25.14
CA ARG A 185 0.22 22.52 -23.87
C ARG A 185 -0.99 23.46 -23.99
N GLU A 186 -1.29 23.98 -25.19
CA GLU A 186 -2.42 24.87 -25.45
C GLU A 186 -3.77 24.21 -25.15
N LYS A 187 -3.86 22.88 -25.29
CA LYS A 187 -5.08 22.11 -25.01
C LYS A 187 -5.33 21.89 -23.52
N PHE A 188 -4.32 22.13 -22.68
CA PHE A 188 -4.38 21.93 -21.23
C PHE A 188 -4.31 23.24 -20.44
N ARG A 189 -4.58 24.38 -21.08
CA ARG A 189 -4.77 25.63 -20.34
C ARG A 189 -6.02 25.50 -19.50
N PHE A 190 -5.83 25.20 -18.24
CA PHE A 190 -6.86 25.44 -17.26
C PHE A 190 -7.03 26.95 -17.12
N PRO A 191 -8.25 27.48 -17.20
CA PRO A 191 -8.50 28.90 -16.90
C PRO A 191 -8.34 29.11 -15.38
N TYR A 192 -7.08 29.14 -14.93
CA TYR A 192 -6.78 29.42 -13.51
C TYR A 192 -7.19 30.85 -13.13
N ASP A 193 -7.36 31.72 -14.10
CA ASP A 193 -7.63 33.14 -13.89
C ASP A 193 -9.06 33.43 -13.44
N GLU A 194 -9.99 32.49 -13.64
CA GLU A 194 -11.43 32.71 -13.33
C GLU A 194 -11.90 32.04 -12.04
N ARG A 195 -11.09 31.19 -11.43
CA ARG A 195 -11.46 30.57 -10.16
C ARG A 195 -10.60 31.14 -9.04
N PRO A 196 -11.21 31.82 -8.06
CA PRO A 196 -10.45 32.15 -6.87
C PRO A 196 -9.93 30.86 -6.27
N THR A 197 -8.64 30.66 -6.33
CA THR A 197 -7.89 29.62 -5.64
C THR A 197 -7.92 29.87 -4.12
N ARG A 198 -9.06 30.24 -3.58
CA ARG A 198 -9.29 30.11 -2.15
C ARG A 198 -9.30 28.63 -1.85
N GLN A 199 -8.11 28.12 -1.78
CA GLN A 199 -7.89 26.81 -1.23
C GLN A 199 -8.59 26.76 0.11
N ARG A 200 -9.40 25.76 0.28
CA ARG A 200 -10.12 25.53 1.52
C ARG A 200 -9.15 24.98 2.58
N PHE A 201 -8.01 25.65 2.76
CA PHE A 201 -7.05 25.31 3.83
C PHE A 201 -7.72 25.29 5.20
N ALA A 202 -8.75 26.10 5.40
CA ALA A 202 -9.52 26.04 6.62
C ALA A 202 -10.14 24.66 6.88
N ARG A 203 -10.48 23.90 5.83
CA ARG A 203 -11.02 22.54 5.98
C ARG A 203 -9.95 21.47 6.21
N MET A 204 -8.71 21.74 5.87
CA MET A 204 -7.60 20.83 6.20
C MET A 204 -7.35 20.75 7.71
N PHE A 205 -7.80 21.77 8.46
CA PHE A 205 -7.68 21.87 9.91
C PHE A 205 -9.03 21.76 10.63
N GLU A 206 -10.10 21.45 9.91
CA GLU A 206 -11.36 21.05 10.56
C GLU A 206 -11.09 19.80 11.38
N LYS A 207 -11.59 19.78 12.63
CA LYS A 207 -11.43 18.62 13.51
C LYS A 207 -11.73 17.35 12.73
N PHE A 208 -10.80 16.41 12.78
CA PHE A 208 -11.03 15.08 12.26
C PHE A 208 -12.38 14.58 12.76
N GLN A 209 -13.17 14.01 11.86
CA GLN A 209 -14.34 13.23 12.24
C GLN A 209 -13.91 12.23 13.31
N PRO A 210 -14.76 11.91 14.28
CA PRO A 210 -14.45 10.88 15.27
C PRO A 210 -13.87 9.65 14.61
N PHE A 211 -12.88 9.06 15.24
CA PHE A 211 -12.24 7.84 14.73
C PHE A 211 -13.34 6.83 14.33
N PRO A 212 -13.08 5.97 13.33
CA PRO A 212 -14.05 4.95 12.91
C PRO A 212 -14.66 4.14 14.06
N PHE A 213 -13.87 3.90 15.11
CA PHE A 213 -14.34 3.25 16.34
C PHE A 213 -15.47 3.99 17.05
N ASP A 214 -15.42 5.32 17.06
CA ASP A 214 -16.46 6.13 17.71
C ASP A 214 -17.76 6.13 16.91
N ARG A 215 -17.67 5.98 15.57
CA ARG A 215 -18.84 5.94 14.69
C ARG A 215 -19.70 4.70 14.86
N HIS A 216 -19.11 3.60 15.29
CA HIS A 216 -19.76 2.30 15.46
C HIS A 216 -19.93 1.94 16.94
N GLY A 217 -20.04 2.94 17.82
CA GLY A 217 -20.21 2.70 19.25
C GLY A 217 -19.02 1.99 19.90
N GLY A 218 -17.82 2.20 19.38
CA GLY A 218 -16.60 1.61 19.88
C GLY A 218 -16.34 0.16 19.43
N GLN A 219 -17.16 -0.37 18.51
CA GLN A 219 -17.02 -1.78 18.06
C GLN A 219 -16.15 -1.95 16.81
N GLY A 220 -15.68 -0.85 16.20
CA GLY A 220 -14.88 -0.92 14.98
C GLY A 220 -15.71 -1.32 13.75
N TYR A 221 -15.04 -1.87 12.74
CA TYR A 221 -15.70 -2.37 11.54
C TYR A 221 -16.19 -3.82 11.75
N ASP A 222 -17.32 -4.17 11.13
CA ASP A 222 -17.74 -5.55 11.03
C ASP A 222 -16.64 -6.37 10.33
N ARG A 223 -16.13 -7.36 11.04
CA ARG A 223 -15.16 -8.30 10.47
C ARG A 223 -15.91 -9.43 9.79
N LEU A 224 -15.53 -9.74 8.56
CA LEU A 224 -15.98 -10.95 7.92
C LEU A 224 -15.49 -12.15 8.76
N PRO A 225 -16.36 -13.11 9.11
CA PRO A 225 -15.99 -14.24 9.95
C PRO A 225 -14.97 -15.17 9.29
N GLU A 226 -14.92 -15.18 7.96
CA GLU A 226 -14.01 -16.02 7.18
C GLU A 226 -13.54 -15.28 5.94
N VAL A 227 -12.22 -15.34 5.67
CA VAL A 227 -11.58 -14.90 4.43
C VAL A 227 -10.80 -16.09 3.89
N ASP A 228 -11.07 -16.48 2.65
CA ASP A 228 -10.28 -17.51 1.97
C ASP A 228 -8.93 -16.91 1.50
N ILE A 229 -7.97 -16.92 2.42
CA ILE A 229 -6.63 -16.41 2.16
C ILE A 229 -5.91 -17.25 1.09
N GLU A 230 -6.17 -18.54 1.03
CA GLU A 230 -5.50 -19.42 0.06
C GLU A 230 -5.90 -19.09 -1.39
N ALA A 231 -7.14 -18.65 -1.61
CA ALA A 231 -7.59 -18.25 -2.95
C ALA A 231 -6.87 -17.01 -3.51
N VAL A 232 -6.28 -16.19 -2.63
CA VAL A 232 -5.66 -14.90 -3.02
C VAL A 232 -4.14 -14.86 -2.84
N LYS A 233 -3.56 -15.85 -2.16
CA LYS A 233 -2.10 -15.96 -2.04
C LYS A 233 -1.43 -16.06 -3.41
N PRO A 234 -0.23 -15.48 -3.56
CA PRO A 234 0.59 -15.71 -4.74
C PRO A 234 0.82 -17.22 -4.88
N HIS A 235 0.46 -17.78 -6.00
CA HIS A 235 0.86 -19.15 -6.30
C HIS A 235 2.34 -19.13 -6.68
N ASP A 236 3.16 -19.94 -5.99
CA ASP A 236 4.57 -20.18 -6.31
C ASP A 236 4.74 -20.96 -7.63
N GLY A 237 3.91 -20.65 -8.61
CA GLY A 237 4.01 -21.25 -9.95
C GLY A 237 4.92 -20.38 -10.83
N PRO A 238 5.73 -21.01 -11.71
CA PRO A 238 6.46 -20.25 -12.69
C PRO A 238 5.44 -19.46 -13.52
N THR A 239 5.59 -18.15 -13.56
CA THR A 239 4.90 -17.31 -14.52
C THR A 239 5.35 -17.79 -15.90
N GLY A 240 4.62 -18.77 -16.44
CA GLY A 240 4.88 -19.33 -17.74
C GLY A 240 4.54 -18.32 -18.82
N GLY A 241 5.56 -18.10 -19.66
CA GLY A 241 5.48 -17.76 -21.06
C GLY A 241 4.92 -16.40 -21.44
#